data_f6305e4837fa86cf419481d32595ac4b
#
_entry.id   f6305e4837fa86cf419481d32595ac4b
#
_cell.length_a   1.000
_cell.length_b   1.000
_cell.length_c   1.000
_cell.angle_alpha   90.00
_cell.angle_beta   90.00
_cell.angle_gamma   90.00
#
_symmetry.space_group_name_H-M   'P 1'
#
loop_
_entity.id
_entity.type
_entity.pdbx_description
1 polymer ?
#
loop_
_entity_poly.entity_id
_entity_poly.type
_entity_poly.pdbx_seq_one_letter_code
_entity_poly.pdbx_strand_id
1 'polypeptide(L)'
;MSARQSPASRAPRIYAHAATSIDLESYRAYKGPRLPYQAERALLLAQPGDLVCVDEPVDPSFLEFLSRLGLGPLPEHLVVGDRCASGDFVLAEKLRHDDATLLSMAASLPKHRVVYLDPFIGTSYEEQLVRALQTRCGVQVIMDAPRAAIVERYNRKHEVRQLAAALGLPIADGEVVALDGPPDHTPRDITPLESAIERALSKTAHVIVRACESAGGSGTFLVDRNTGSLESTLAEVAKRRDNRFYLVEERVAASVSPNVMLHIPLPPEPIRCIGVTDQVLDEGLVHKGNRFPTTTRCADAIERDALRLGRVMRDEGYRGFAGIDFIECEPPRSSRSQHLFIELNPRVNGAFYPLSTRARLNEMQDRRGQPTINAFVSRSLPTQPISFEALAASTRDLLFDPERGSGVLPYKTGGFEFGFVTAISLAASPEEAERLLLAFASRLPARRALE
;
A
#
# COMPACT_ATOMS: atom_id res chain seq x y z
N MET A 1 -23.26 16.17 -10.57
CA MET A 1 -23.30 15.44 -11.85
C MET A 1 -21.94 15.60 -12.53
N SER A 2 -21.02 14.67 -12.31
CA SER A 2 -19.70 14.65 -12.96
C SER A 2 -19.89 14.16 -14.40
N ALA A 3 -19.37 14.92 -15.36
CA ALA A 3 -19.40 14.54 -16.78
C ALA A 3 -18.73 13.16 -16.96
N ARG A 4 -19.51 12.18 -17.35
CA ARG A 4 -19.04 10.81 -17.65
C ARG A 4 -18.10 10.89 -18.86
N GLN A 5 -16.80 10.79 -18.63
CA GLN A 5 -15.85 10.61 -19.73
C GLN A 5 -16.10 9.25 -20.38
N SER A 6 -16.30 9.26 -21.69
CA SER A 6 -16.33 8.03 -22.50
C SER A 6 -15.02 7.25 -22.34
N PRO A 7 -15.02 5.90 -22.37
CA PRO A 7 -13.79 5.08 -22.33
C PRO A 7 -12.74 5.47 -23.36
N ALA A 8 -13.15 6.05 -24.47
CA ALA A 8 -12.26 6.54 -25.54
C ALA A 8 -11.53 7.86 -25.21
N SER A 9 -11.83 8.52 -24.09
CA SER A 9 -11.26 9.84 -23.73
C SER A 9 -10.18 9.78 -22.64
N ARG A 10 -10.05 8.67 -21.90
CA ARG A 10 -9.03 8.53 -20.85
C ARG A 10 -7.65 8.33 -21.47
N ALA A 11 -6.64 9.02 -20.95
CA ALA A 11 -5.26 8.75 -21.33
C ALA A 11 -4.83 7.35 -20.86
N PRO A 12 -4.11 6.58 -21.68
CA PRO A 12 -3.62 5.26 -21.32
C PRO A 12 -2.60 5.34 -20.20
N ARG A 13 -2.48 4.26 -19.44
CA ARG A 13 -1.57 4.16 -18.30
C ARG A 13 -0.58 3.00 -18.48
N ILE A 14 0.60 3.19 -17.91
CA ILE A 14 1.59 2.14 -17.68
C ILE A 14 1.61 1.91 -16.17
N TYR A 15 1.15 0.78 -15.71
CA TYR A 15 1.20 0.41 -14.28
C TYR A 15 2.50 -0.33 -13.98
N ALA A 16 3.29 0.19 -13.05
CA ALA A 16 4.53 -0.41 -12.55
C ALA A 16 4.49 -0.51 -11.02
N HIS A 17 3.65 -1.40 -10.49
CA HIS A 17 3.32 -1.48 -9.07
C HIS A 17 4.20 -2.46 -8.27
N ALA A 18 5.43 -2.69 -8.72
CA ALA A 18 6.40 -3.45 -7.94
C ALA A 18 6.82 -2.66 -6.69
N ALA A 19 6.84 -3.32 -5.54
CA ALA A 19 7.25 -2.70 -4.28
C ALA A 19 8.77 -2.73 -4.07
N THR A 20 9.52 -3.34 -4.97
CA THR A 20 10.97 -3.56 -4.86
C THR A 20 11.80 -2.27 -4.89
N SER A 21 11.25 -1.17 -5.36
CA SER A 21 11.90 0.14 -5.36
C SER A 21 11.85 0.88 -4.01
N ILE A 22 11.04 0.42 -3.03
CA ILE A 22 10.84 1.15 -1.77
C ILE A 22 12.07 1.04 -0.87
N ASP A 23 12.66 -0.15 -0.82
CA ASP A 23 13.64 -0.44 0.22
C ASP A 23 14.46 -1.68 -0.15
N LEU A 24 15.48 -1.46 -0.98
CA LEU A 24 16.42 -2.51 -1.32
C LEU A 24 17.13 -3.07 -0.08
N GLU A 25 17.38 -2.25 0.96
CA GLU A 25 18.08 -2.69 2.15
C GLU A 25 17.17 -3.45 3.11
N SER A 26 15.93 -2.99 3.34
CA SER A 26 14.95 -3.79 4.09
C SER A 26 14.61 -5.09 3.39
N TYR A 27 14.52 -5.10 2.07
CA TYR A 27 14.36 -6.33 1.30
C TYR A 27 15.62 -7.21 1.33
N ARG A 28 16.83 -6.64 1.37
CA ARG A 28 18.10 -7.36 1.55
C ARG A 28 18.24 -7.96 2.95
N ALA A 29 17.78 -7.25 3.98
CA ALA A 29 17.81 -7.73 5.36
C ALA A 29 16.74 -8.81 5.63
N TYR A 30 15.70 -8.89 4.81
CA TYR A 30 14.65 -9.90 4.92
C TYR A 30 15.18 -11.26 4.43
N LYS A 31 15.55 -12.13 5.37
CA LYS A 31 16.04 -13.50 5.08
C LYS A 31 14.94 -14.49 4.70
N GLY A 32 13.69 -14.06 4.63
CA GLY A 32 12.55 -14.88 4.18
C GLY A 32 12.45 -14.95 2.65
N PRO A 33 11.56 -15.81 2.12
CA PRO A 33 11.24 -15.79 0.70
C PRO A 33 10.76 -14.37 0.35
N ARG A 34 11.45 -13.71 -0.58
CA ARG A 34 10.99 -12.43 -1.10
C ARG A 34 9.56 -12.64 -1.56
N LEU A 35 8.67 -11.70 -1.23
CA LEU A 35 7.32 -11.70 -1.76
C LEU A 35 7.38 -11.00 -3.13
N PRO A 36 7.76 -11.71 -4.20
CA PRO A 36 7.62 -11.22 -5.55
C PRO A 36 6.12 -10.97 -5.81
N TYR A 37 5.76 -10.54 -6.98
CA TYR A 37 4.38 -10.48 -7.44
C TYR A 37 3.52 -9.37 -6.83
N GLN A 38 4.11 -8.38 -6.16
CA GLN A 38 3.33 -7.23 -5.70
C GLN A 38 2.79 -6.41 -6.88
N ALA A 39 3.47 -6.46 -8.03
CA ALA A 39 3.07 -5.78 -9.24
C ALA A 39 1.75 -6.30 -9.84
N GLU A 40 1.41 -7.58 -9.64
CA GLU A 40 0.14 -8.18 -10.10
C GLU A 40 -1.11 -7.43 -9.59
N ARG A 41 -1.01 -6.72 -8.47
CA ARG A 41 -2.12 -5.93 -7.94
C ARG A 41 -2.65 -4.91 -8.93
N ALA A 42 -1.80 -4.43 -9.82
CA ALA A 42 -2.16 -3.47 -10.87
C ALA A 42 -3.10 -4.07 -11.95
N LEU A 43 -3.17 -5.39 -12.07
CA LEU A 43 -4.12 -6.05 -12.98
C LEU A 43 -5.56 -5.63 -12.69
N LEU A 44 -5.92 -5.41 -11.43
CA LEU A 44 -7.26 -4.97 -11.04
C LEU A 44 -7.57 -3.52 -11.43
N LEU A 45 -6.53 -2.71 -11.65
CA LEU A 45 -6.63 -1.29 -11.98
C LEU A 45 -6.69 -1.06 -13.49
N ALA A 46 -6.02 -1.92 -14.25
CA ALA A 46 -5.83 -1.75 -15.69
C ALA A 46 -7.14 -1.89 -16.48
N GLN A 47 -7.27 -1.13 -17.55
CA GLN A 47 -8.34 -1.16 -18.53
C GLN A 47 -7.77 -1.57 -19.89
N PRO A 48 -8.60 -2.00 -20.84
CA PRO A 48 -8.15 -2.21 -22.21
C PRO A 48 -7.41 -0.98 -22.74
N GLY A 49 -6.18 -1.19 -23.26
CA GLY A 49 -5.28 -0.12 -23.72
C GLY A 49 -4.27 0.37 -22.68
N ASP A 50 -4.36 -0.07 -21.43
CA ASP A 50 -3.29 0.16 -20.44
C ASP A 50 -2.24 -0.95 -20.52
N LEU A 51 -0.97 -0.61 -20.22
CA LEU A 51 0.09 -1.59 -20.00
C LEU A 51 0.20 -1.92 -18.51
N VAL A 52 0.40 -3.19 -18.20
CA VAL A 52 0.75 -3.63 -16.83
C VAL A 52 2.11 -4.30 -16.86
N CYS A 53 3.04 -3.75 -16.12
CA CYS A 53 4.38 -4.30 -15.96
C CYS A 53 4.43 -5.13 -14.67
N VAL A 54 4.82 -6.39 -14.81
CA VAL A 54 4.95 -7.35 -13.70
C VAL A 54 6.36 -7.90 -13.63
N ASP A 55 6.77 -8.33 -12.45
CA ASP A 55 8.10 -8.86 -12.16
C ASP A 55 8.22 -10.37 -12.44
N GLU A 56 7.10 -11.05 -12.62
CA GLU A 56 7.04 -12.49 -12.92
C GLU A 56 5.85 -12.80 -13.84
N PRO A 57 5.85 -13.92 -14.56
CA PRO A 57 4.70 -14.38 -15.30
C PRO A 57 3.48 -14.58 -14.40
N VAL A 58 2.34 -14.09 -14.84
CA VAL A 58 1.06 -14.25 -14.13
C VAL A 58 0.40 -15.56 -14.57
N ASP A 59 -0.26 -16.26 -13.64
CA ASP A 59 -1.01 -17.47 -13.91
C ASP A 59 -2.06 -17.24 -15.03
N PRO A 60 -2.00 -17.96 -16.15
CA PRO A 60 -2.92 -17.76 -17.27
C PRO A 60 -4.40 -17.95 -16.91
N SER A 61 -4.70 -18.89 -16.01
CA SER A 61 -6.08 -19.15 -15.55
C SER A 61 -6.61 -17.98 -14.72
N PHE A 62 -5.73 -17.29 -14.02
CA PHE A 62 -6.09 -16.06 -13.30
C PHE A 62 -6.36 -14.90 -14.27
N LEU A 63 -5.53 -14.73 -15.28
CA LEU A 63 -5.77 -13.71 -16.33
C LEU A 63 -7.09 -13.95 -17.04
N GLU A 64 -7.41 -15.19 -17.38
CA GLU A 64 -8.71 -15.55 -17.97
C GLU A 64 -9.88 -15.23 -17.02
N PHE A 65 -9.73 -15.54 -15.73
CA PHE A 65 -10.72 -15.19 -14.72
C PHE A 65 -10.95 -13.68 -14.65
N LEU A 66 -9.89 -12.87 -14.60
CA LEU A 66 -10.00 -11.40 -14.59
C LEU A 66 -10.66 -10.89 -15.89
N SER A 67 -10.27 -11.42 -17.03
CA SER A 67 -10.83 -11.04 -18.33
C SER A 67 -12.35 -11.29 -18.39
N ARG A 68 -12.83 -12.42 -17.87
CA ARG A 68 -14.28 -12.71 -17.76
C ARG A 68 -15.04 -11.69 -16.91
N LEU A 69 -14.38 -11.12 -15.90
CA LEU A 69 -14.92 -10.03 -15.08
C LEU A 69 -14.82 -8.66 -15.77
N GLY A 70 -14.13 -8.54 -16.90
CA GLY A 70 -13.81 -7.28 -17.56
C GLY A 70 -12.71 -6.48 -16.85
N LEU A 71 -11.86 -7.17 -16.09
CA LEU A 71 -10.69 -6.64 -15.41
C LEU A 71 -9.41 -7.06 -16.14
N GLY A 72 -8.32 -6.37 -15.84
CA GLY A 72 -7.01 -6.63 -16.41
C GLY A 72 -6.77 -5.94 -17.78
N PRO A 73 -5.51 -5.91 -18.23
CA PRO A 73 -5.14 -5.46 -19.56
C PRO A 73 -5.49 -6.52 -20.62
N LEU A 74 -5.37 -6.16 -21.88
CA LEU A 74 -5.33 -7.16 -22.94
C LEU A 74 -4.05 -8.01 -22.82
N PRO A 75 -4.02 -9.28 -23.25
CA PRO A 75 -2.85 -10.15 -23.11
C PRO A 75 -1.55 -9.56 -23.67
N GLU A 76 -1.63 -8.88 -24.82
CA GLU A 76 -0.51 -8.22 -25.48
C GLU A 76 -0.01 -6.95 -24.73
N HIS A 77 -0.76 -6.48 -23.76
CA HIS A 77 -0.41 -5.34 -22.90
C HIS A 77 0.12 -5.74 -21.52
N LEU A 78 0.35 -7.04 -21.30
CA LEU A 78 1.06 -7.54 -20.12
C LEU A 78 2.55 -7.60 -20.42
N VAL A 79 3.33 -6.78 -19.71
CA VAL A 79 4.79 -6.70 -19.85
C VAL A 79 5.43 -7.43 -18.69
N VAL A 80 6.17 -8.50 -18.96
CA VAL A 80 6.87 -9.27 -17.93
C VAL A 80 8.34 -8.84 -17.92
N GLY A 81 8.79 -8.28 -16.79
CA GLY A 81 10.21 -8.02 -16.57
C GLY A 81 10.94 -9.33 -16.28
N ASP A 82 12.04 -9.59 -16.99
CA ASP A 82 12.85 -10.78 -16.74
C ASP A 82 13.54 -10.70 -15.37
N ARG A 83 13.22 -11.62 -14.49
CA ARG A 83 13.81 -11.69 -13.15
C ARG A 83 15.19 -12.31 -13.22
N CYS A 84 16.21 -11.48 -13.08
CA CYS A 84 17.58 -11.98 -12.97
C CYS A 84 17.79 -12.78 -11.68
N ALA A 85 18.51 -13.91 -11.76
CA ALA A 85 18.87 -14.76 -10.64
C ALA A 85 19.70 -14.07 -9.52
N SER A 86 20.20 -12.86 -9.77
CA SER A 86 21.09 -12.11 -8.87
C SER A 86 20.43 -11.48 -7.63
N GLY A 87 19.13 -11.58 -7.50
CA GLY A 87 18.46 -11.19 -6.26
C GLY A 87 18.14 -9.70 -6.08
N ASP A 88 18.79 -8.78 -6.74
CA ASP A 88 18.56 -7.33 -6.68
C ASP A 88 17.72 -6.90 -7.88
N PHE A 89 16.38 -6.96 -7.72
CA PHE A 89 15.47 -6.68 -8.81
C PHE A 89 14.62 -5.45 -8.54
N VAL A 90 14.79 -4.42 -9.36
CA VAL A 90 13.89 -3.27 -9.44
C VAL A 90 13.24 -3.29 -10.82
N LEU A 91 11.92 -3.47 -10.86
CA LEU A 91 11.17 -3.62 -12.11
C LEU A 91 11.43 -2.46 -13.07
N ALA A 92 11.34 -1.21 -12.61
CA ALA A 92 11.56 -0.03 -13.44
C ALA A 92 12.98 0.02 -14.03
N GLU A 93 14.00 -0.43 -13.28
CA GLU A 93 15.37 -0.51 -13.74
C GLU A 93 15.54 -1.57 -14.84
N LYS A 94 14.94 -2.74 -14.65
CA LYS A 94 14.95 -3.81 -15.66
C LYS A 94 14.30 -3.37 -16.96
N LEU A 95 13.08 -2.82 -16.88
CA LEU A 95 12.36 -2.32 -18.05
C LEU A 95 13.16 -1.26 -18.82
N ARG A 96 13.90 -0.40 -18.10
CA ARG A 96 14.72 0.64 -18.68
C ARG A 96 15.94 0.09 -19.43
N HIS A 97 16.54 -1.00 -18.95
CA HIS A 97 17.77 -1.57 -19.50
C HIS A 97 17.53 -2.61 -20.60
N ASP A 98 16.34 -3.18 -20.68
CA ASP A 98 15.95 -4.10 -21.76
C ASP A 98 15.38 -3.32 -22.94
N ASP A 99 16.20 -3.12 -23.97
CA ASP A 99 15.83 -2.38 -25.18
C ASP A 99 14.66 -3.02 -25.91
N ALA A 100 14.59 -4.35 -25.98
CA ALA A 100 13.52 -5.05 -26.67
C ALA A 100 12.18 -4.83 -25.97
N THR A 101 12.15 -4.98 -24.64
CA THR A 101 10.96 -4.72 -23.83
C THR A 101 10.55 -3.25 -23.90
N LEU A 102 11.51 -2.31 -23.79
CA LEU A 102 11.22 -0.87 -23.84
C LEU A 102 10.59 -0.47 -25.20
N LEU A 103 11.13 -0.97 -26.31
CA LEU A 103 10.59 -0.72 -27.65
C LEU A 103 9.22 -1.38 -27.86
N SER A 104 9.02 -2.60 -27.34
CA SER A 104 7.73 -3.29 -27.36
C SER A 104 6.65 -2.52 -26.59
N MET A 105 6.98 -2.03 -25.38
CA MET A 105 6.09 -1.14 -24.62
C MET A 105 5.71 0.10 -25.42
N ALA A 106 6.69 0.76 -26.03
CA ALA A 106 6.46 1.97 -26.82
C ALA A 106 5.60 1.69 -28.07
N ALA A 107 5.77 0.53 -28.70
CA ALA A 107 4.98 0.12 -29.87
C ALA A 107 3.51 -0.14 -29.52
N SER A 108 3.23 -0.59 -28.29
CA SER A 108 1.88 -0.86 -27.79
C SER A 108 1.15 0.40 -27.32
N LEU A 109 1.84 1.53 -27.19
CA LEU A 109 1.25 2.78 -26.73
C LEU A 109 0.79 3.66 -27.91
N PRO A 110 -0.29 4.45 -27.72
CA PRO A 110 -0.80 5.31 -28.77
C PRO A 110 0.20 6.42 -29.09
N LYS A 111 0.56 6.54 -30.37
CA LYS A 111 1.40 7.63 -30.86
C LYS A 111 0.66 8.97 -30.71
N HIS A 112 1.39 10.02 -30.35
CA HIS A 112 0.88 11.40 -30.24
C HIS A 112 -0.15 11.64 -29.10
N ARG A 113 -0.25 10.76 -28.11
CA ARG A 113 -1.05 10.99 -26.90
C ARG A 113 -0.16 10.94 -25.67
N VAL A 114 -0.52 11.72 -24.66
CA VAL A 114 0.11 11.64 -23.34
C VAL A 114 -0.26 10.30 -22.71
N VAL A 115 0.74 9.62 -22.16
CA VAL A 115 0.62 8.37 -21.40
C VAL A 115 1.02 8.65 -19.96
N TYR A 116 0.34 8.08 -19.00
CA TYR A 116 0.73 8.21 -17.60
C TYR A 116 1.45 6.97 -17.11
N LEU A 117 2.66 7.12 -16.56
CA LEU A 117 3.26 6.09 -15.73
C LEU A 117 2.67 6.21 -14.32
N ASP A 118 2.00 5.16 -13.89
CA ASP A 118 1.40 5.00 -12.55
C ASP A 118 2.23 3.97 -11.79
N PRO A 119 3.19 4.39 -10.96
CA PRO A 119 4.01 3.48 -10.17
C PRO A 119 3.41 3.27 -8.79
N PHE A 120 3.85 2.21 -8.10
CA PHE A 120 3.55 2.00 -6.68
C PHE A 120 4.06 3.16 -5.81
N ILE A 121 5.25 3.67 -6.14
CA ILE A 121 5.92 4.80 -5.49
C ILE A 121 6.82 5.50 -6.52
N GLY A 122 6.99 6.81 -6.40
CA GLY A 122 7.91 7.56 -7.24
C GLY A 122 9.33 7.52 -6.68
N THR A 123 10.24 6.82 -7.36
CA THR A 123 11.67 6.81 -7.03
C THR A 123 12.52 7.24 -8.23
N SER A 124 13.83 7.33 -8.03
CA SER A 124 14.76 7.63 -9.11
C SER A 124 14.72 6.60 -10.25
N TYR A 125 14.32 5.35 -9.96
CA TYR A 125 14.20 4.29 -10.96
C TYR A 125 13.03 4.55 -11.91
N GLU A 126 11.85 4.91 -11.37
CA GLU A 126 10.68 5.26 -12.17
C GLU A 126 10.90 6.55 -12.96
N GLU A 127 11.58 7.56 -12.39
CA GLU A 127 11.97 8.76 -13.11
C GLU A 127 12.88 8.43 -14.31
N GLN A 128 13.82 7.51 -14.15
CA GLN A 128 14.73 7.09 -15.22
C GLN A 128 13.99 6.28 -16.30
N LEU A 129 13.02 5.44 -15.92
CA LEU A 129 12.17 4.73 -16.89
C LEU A 129 11.36 5.73 -17.74
N VAL A 130 10.76 6.74 -17.11
CA VAL A 130 10.06 7.83 -17.83
C VAL A 130 11.00 8.50 -18.83
N ARG A 131 12.22 8.89 -18.42
CA ARG A 131 13.20 9.51 -19.31
C ARG A 131 13.58 8.60 -20.47
N ALA A 132 13.77 7.29 -20.23
CA ALA A 132 14.09 6.33 -21.29
C ALA A 132 12.96 6.24 -22.33
N LEU A 133 11.71 6.12 -21.89
CA LEU A 133 10.55 6.11 -22.80
C LEU A 133 10.43 7.40 -23.59
N GLN A 134 10.71 8.57 -22.99
CA GLN A 134 10.69 9.86 -23.67
C GLN A 134 11.83 10.00 -24.70
N THR A 135 13.08 9.72 -24.28
CA THR A 135 14.26 10.04 -25.08
C THR A 135 14.61 8.97 -26.10
N ARG A 136 14.37 7.70 -25.79
CA ARG A 136 14.73 6.57 -26.67
C ARG A 136 13.58 6.11 -27.56
N CYS A 137 12.32 6.28 -27.08
CA CYS A 137 11.15 5.80 -27.79
C CYS A 137 10.22 6.92 -28.29
N GLY A 138 10.48 8.17 -27.92
CA GLY A 138 9.64 9.31 -28.33
C GLY A 138 8.23 9.33 -27.76
N VAL A 139 7.96 8.58 -26.68
CA VAL A 139 6.64 8.52 -26.04
C VAL A 139 6.47 9.70 -25.08
N GLN A 140 5.34 10.40 -25.15
CA GLN A 140 5.02 11.47 -24.20
C GLN A 140 4.50 10.86 -22.90
N VAL A 141 5.40 10.61 -21.93
CA VAL A 141 5.07 10.00 -20.65
C VAL A 141 5.11 11.04 -19.53
N ILE A 142 4.10 11.04 -18.67
CA ILE A 142 4.05 11.81 -17.43
C ILE A 142 3.96 10.81 -16.27
N MET A 143 4.82 10.95 -15.26
CA MET A 143 4.72 10.14 -14.05
C MET A 143 3.57 10.64 -13.16
N ASP A 144 2.60 9.79 -12.85
CA ASP A 144 1.47 10.08 -11.95
C ASP A 144 1.83 9.70 -10.49
N ALA A 145 2.96 10.21 -10.06
CA ALA A 145 3.48 10.04 -8.71
C ALA A 145 4.40 11.22 -8.35
N PRO A 146 4.70 11.45 -7.07
CA PRO A 146 5.65 12.49 -6.68
C PRO A 146 7.07 12.09 -7.10
N ARG A 147 7.93 13.11 -7.26
CA ARG A 147 9.37 12.88 -7.50
C ARG A 147 10.03 12.23 -6.28
N ALA A 148 11.12 11.51 -6.51
CA ALA A 148 11.87 10.81 -5.47
C ALA A 148 12.20 11.69 -4.25
N ALA A 149 12.71 12.91 -4.45
CA ALA A 149 13.03 13.81 -3.36
C ALA A 149 11.81 14.21 -2.49
N ILE A 150 10.62 14.32 -3.11
CA ILE A 150 9.37 14.59 -2.38
C ILE A 150 8.93 13.35 -1.61
N VAL A 151 9.05 12.17 -2.23
CA VAL A 151 8.76 10.90 -1.54
C VAL A 151 9.66 10.72 -0.33
N GLU A 152 10.97 10.91 -0.47
CA GLU A 152 11.95 10.80 0.62
C GLU A 152 11.56 11.69 1.80
N ARG A 153 11.22 12.96 1.54
CA ARG A 153 10.79 13.90 2.58
C ARG A 153 9.55 13.41 3.31
N TYR A 154 8.49 13.07 2.57
CA TYR A 154 7.23 12.64 3.17
C TYR A 154 7.27 11.20 3.73
N ASN A 155 8.30 10.41 3.44
CA ASN A 155 8.51 9.10 4.04
C ASN A 155 9.25 9.17 5.41
N ARG A 156 9.82 10.33 5.76
CA ARG A 156 10.48 10.56 7.06
C ARG A 156 9.44 10.88 8.13
N LYS A 157 9.14 9.91 8.97
CA LYS A 157 8.08 10.00 10.00
C LYS A 157 8.23 11.22 10.91
N HIS A 158 9.46 11.58 11.30
CA HIS A 158 9.71 12.73 12.16
C HIS A 158 9.40 14.07 11.49
N GLU A 159 9.71 14.23 10.19
CA GLU A 159 9.39 15.46 9.44
C GLU A 159 7.88 15.61 9.25
N VAL A 160 7.20 14.51 8.90
CA VAL A 160 5.74 14.50 8.72
C VAL A 160 5.01 14.74 10.05
N ARG A 161 5.51 14.18 11.15
CA ARG A 161 4.96 14.46 12.49
C ARG A 161 5.07 15.94 12.87
N GLN A 162 6.21 16.57 12.59
CA GLN A 162 6.40 18.01 12.81
C GLN A 162 5.41 18.84 11.95
N LEU A 163 5.24 18.47 10.69
CA LEU A 163 4.26 19.11 9.80
C LEU A 163 2.83 18.94 10.32
N ALA A 164 2.44 17.73 10.74
CA ALA A 164 1.13 17.48 11.33
C ALA A 164 0.89 18.34 12.57
N ALA A 165 1.88 18.44 13.47
CA ALA A 165 1.83 19.30 14.63
C ALA A 165 1.69 20.79 14.27
N ALA A 166 2.47 21.28 13.29
CA ALA A 166 2.41 22.67 12.82
C ALA A 166 1.04 23.01 12.18
N LEU A 167 0.40 22.02 11.56
CA LEU A 167 -0.97 22.13 11.05
C LEU A 167 -2.03 22.01 12.17
N GLY A 168 -1.64 21.70 13.40
CA GLY A 168 -2.55 21.48 14.53
C GLY A 168 -3.39 20.20 14.38
N LEU A 169 -2.88 19.19 13.69
CA LEU A 169 -3.48 17.86 13.71
C LEU A 169 -3.23 17.22 15.07
N PRO A 170 -4.18 16.47 15.62
CA PRO A 170 -3.96 15.69 16.83
C PRO A 170 -2.89 14.61 16.59
N ILE A 171 -1.85 14.58 17.41
CA ILE A 171 -0.76 13.59 17.39
C ILE A 171 -0.58 12.98 18.78
N ALA A 172 0.05 11.80 18.87
CA ALA A 172 0.40 11.19 20.16
C ALA A 172 1.48 12.03 20.89
N ASP A 173 1.45 12.04 22.22
CA ASP A 173 2.52 12.64 23.00
C ASP A 173 3.82 11.84 22.82
N GLY A 174 4.93 12.54 22.62
CA GLY A 174 6.20 11.90 22.38
C GLY A 174 7.26 12.85 21.85
N GLU A 175 8.45 12.30 21.63
CA GLU A 175 9.61 13.05 21.18
C GLU A 175 10.34 12.35 20.03
N VAL A 176 11.12 13.13 19.27
CA VAL A 176 12.04 12.65 18.25
C VAL A 176 13.42 12.53 18.85
N VAL A 177 14.05 11.38 18.72
CA VAL A 177 15.41 11.11 19.17
C VAL A 177 16.32 10.93 17.98
N ALA A 178 17.38 11.71 17.90
CA ALA A 178 18.46 11.50 16.93
C ALA A 178 19.56 10.65 17.57
N LEU A 179 19.99 9.61 16.86
CA LEU A 179 21.15 8.81 17.24
C LEU A 179 22.33 9.22 16.36
N ASP A 180 23.29 9.88 16.98
CA ASP A 180 24.53 10.26 16.33
C ASP A 180 25.48 9.04 16.29
N GLY A 181 26.22 8.91 15.22
CA GLY A 181 27.26 7.88 15.06
C GLY A 181 27.78 7.89 13.62
N PRO A 182 29.07 7.61 13.43
CA PRO A 182 29.61 7.49 12.11
C PRO A 182 28.98 6.27 11.37
N PRO A 183 28.89 6.30 10.04
CA PRO A 183 28.35 5.20 9.25
C PRO A 183 29.24 3.93 9.27
N ASP A 184 30.43 4.03 9.87
CA ASP A 184 31.37 2.94 10.02
C ASP A 184 31.03 2.02 11.23
N HIS A 185 31.74 0.92 11.36
CA HIS A 185 31.47 -0.21 12.26
C HIS A 185 31.51 0.07 13.78
N THR A 186 31.59 1.33 14.21
CA THR A 186 31.59 1.72 15.61
C THR A 186 30.22 1.49 16.25
N PRO A 187 30.13 0.92 17.45
CA PRO A 187 28.84 0.82 18.17
C PRO A 187 28.20 2.19 18.30
N ARG A 188 26.92 2.29 17.92
CA ARG A 188 26.17 3.53 18.03
C ARG A 188 25.81 3.79 19.49
N ASP A 189 25.95 5.03 19.96
CA ASP A 189 25.44 5.43 21.26
C ASP A 189 23.90 5.47 21.23
N ILE A 190 23.27 4.55 21.94
CA ILE A 190 21.82 4.43 22.08
C ILE A 190 21.30 5.03 23.39
N THR A 191 22.17 5.56 24.23
CA THR A 191 21.80 6.17 25.52
C THR A 191 20.74 7.29 25.40
N PRO A 192 20.77 8.15 24.36
CA PRO A 192 19.69 9.13 24.15
C PRO A 192 18.32 8.50 23.96
N LEU A 193 18.24 7.37 23.24
CA LEU A 193 17.00 6.65 23.01
C LEU A 193 16.51 5.95 24.27
N GLU A 194 17.40 5.27 24.99
CA GLU A 194 17.09 4.65 26.28
C GLU A 194 16.49 5.66 27.24
N SER A 195 17.17 6.81 27.43
CA SER A 195 16.69 7.88 28.30
C SER A 195 15.32 8.44 27.87
N ALA A 196 15.06 8.55 26.58
CA ALA A 196 13.76 9.00 26.06
C ALA A 196 12.64 7.98 26.35
N ILE A 197 12.93 6.68 26.18
CA ILE A 197 11.98 5.62 26.49
C ILE A 197 11.68 5.59 27.99
N GLU A 198 12.69 5.69 28.86
CA GLU A 198 12.51 5.75 30.29
C GLU A 198 11.67 6.95 30.71
N ARG A 199 11.94 8.15 30.18
CA ARG A 199 11.09 9.33 30.41
C ARG A 199 9.64 9.11 29.99
N ALA A 200 9.41 8.47 28.84
CA ALA A 200 8.08 8.15 28.38
C ALA A 200 7.41 7.11 29.29
N LEU A 201 8.13 6.04 29.68
CA LEU A 201 7.63 5.01 30.59
C LEU A 201 7.37 5.56 32.02
N SER A 202 8.00 6.66 32.45
CA SER A 202 7.65 7.29 33.71
C SER A 202 6.22 7.87 33.71
N LYS A 203 5.70 8.24 32.54
CA LYS A 203 4.38 8.87 32.36
C LYS A 203 3.29 7.87 31.93
N THR A 204 3.65 6.82 31.17
CA THR A 204 2.73 5.81 30.68
C THR A 204 3.28 4.40 30.90
N ALA A 205 2.42 3.39 30.93
CA ALA A 205 2.83 1.98 31.04
C ALA A 205 3.38 1.42 29.72
N HIS A 206 2.97 1.98 28.58
CA HIS A 206 3.25 1.43 27.25
C HIS A 206 3.74 2.53 26.31
N VAL A 207 4.83 2.27 25.61
CA VAL A 207 5.48 3.17 24.67
C VAL A 207 5.63 2.48 23.32
N ILE A 208 5.52 3.25 22.25
CA ILE A 208 5.85 2.81 20.88
C ILE A 208 7.14 3.52 20.46
N VAL A 209 8.12 2.75 20.02
CA VAL A 209 9.36 3.27 19.40
C VAL A 209 9.29 2.95 17.91
N ARG A 210 9.41 3.97 17.05
CA ARG A 210 9.35 3.81 15.60
C ARG A 210 10.58 4.37 14.92
N ALA A 211 11.25 3.55 14.12
CA ALA A 211 12.30 4.02 13.24
C ALA A 211 11.71 4.94 12.15
N CYS A 212 12.24 6.15 12.00
CA CYS A 212 11.66 7.19 11.15
C CYS A 212 11.85 6.95 9.65
N GLU A 213 12.84 6.16 9.28
CA GLU A 213 13.22 5.88 7.90
C GLU A 213 12.86 4.46 7.45
N SER A 214 12.03 3.75 8.24
CA SER A 214 11.56 2.40 7.93
C SER A 214 10.20 2.39 7.23
N ALA A 215 9.93 1.35 6.43
CA ALA A 215 8.66 1.12 5.78
C ALA A 215 7.97 -0.16 6.29
N GLY A 216 6.62 -0.23 6.15
CA GLY A 216 5.85 -1.46 6.39
C GLY A 216 5.84 -1.99 7.83
N GLY A 217 6.06 -1.12 8.83
CA GLY A 217 6.04 -1.52 10.24
C GLY A 217 7.32 -2.22 10.74
N SER A 218 8.31 -2.44 9.86
CA SER A 218 9.55 -3.19 10.19
C SER A 218 10.45 -2.55 11.24
N GLY A 219 10.17 -1.32 11.64
CA GLY A 219 10.93 -0.59 12.66
C GLY A 219 10.09 -0.13 13.84
N THR A 220 8.98 -0.82 14.11
CA THR A 220 8.07 -0.49 15.23
C THR A 220 8.28 -1.47 16.38
N PHE A 221 8.53 -0.95 17.57
CA PHE A 221 8.76 -1.72 18.80
C PHE A 221 7.75 -1.29 19.85
N LEU A 222 7.15 -2.27 20.52
CA LEU A 222 6.27 -2.05 21.65
C LEU A 222 7.08 -2.26 22.92
N VAL A 223 7.16 -1.23 23.76
CA VAL A 223 7.87 -1.28 25.04
C VAL A 223 6.87 -1.17 26.18
N ASP A 224 6.88 -2.15 27.04
CA ASP A 224 6.04 -2.23 28.24
C ASP A 224 6.92 -2.11 29.48
N ARG A 225 6.50 -1.29 30.46
CA ARG A 225 7.23 -1.05 31.71
C ARG A 225 7.52 -2.33 32.50
N ASN A 226 6.64 -3.32 32.40
CA ASN A 226 6.63 -4.49 33.28
C ASN A 226 7.23 -5.76 32.65
N THR A 227 7.52 -5.76 31.32
CA THR A 227 7.89 -6.99 30.60
C THR A 227 9.37 -7.11 30.25
N GLY A 228 10.21 -6.14 30.63
CA GLY A 228 11.65 -6.15 30.25
C GLY A 228 11.90 -5.96 28.76
N SER A 229 10.88 -5.52 27.99
CA SER A 229 10.98 -5.32 26.54
C SER A 229 11.91 -4.15 26.14
N LEU A 230 12.36 -3.33 27.08
CA LEU A 230 13.30 -2.25 26.83
C LEU A 230 14.65 -2.79 26.32
N GLU A 231 15.28 -3.72 27.05
CA GLU A 231 16.59 -4.27 26.68
C GLU A 231 16.56 -4.92 25.30
N SER A 232 15.51 -5.71 25.00
CA SER A 232 15.34 -6.34 23.69
C SER A 232 15.15 -5.31 22.58
N THR A 233 14.39 -4.24 22.82
CA THR A 233 14.20 -3.14 21.88
C THR A 233 15.52 -2.42 21.60
N LEU A 234 16.28 -2.06 22.64
CA LEU A 234 17.58 -1.41 22.49
C LEU A 234 18.57 -2.29 21.73
N ALA A 235 18.60 -3.60 22.00
CA ALA A 235 19.43 -4.55 21.27
C ALA A 235 19.09 -4.63 19.77
N GLU A 236 17.79 -4.57 19.43
CA GLU A 236 17.35 -4.55 18.02
C GLU A 236 17.64 -3.21 17.33
N VAL A 237 17.47 -2.09 18.02
CA VAL A 237 17.84 -0.77 17.50
C VAL A 237 19.34 -0.67 17.26
N ALA A 238 20.18 -1.19 18.16
CA ALA A 238 21.63 -1.18 18.01
C ALA A 238 22.12 -1.93 16.74
N LYS A 239 21.36 -2.91 16.27
CA LYS A 239 21.65 -3.65 15.02
C LYS A 239 21.26 -2.86 13.76
N ARG A 240 20.34 -1.89 13.87
CA ARG A 240 19.81 -1.10 12.74
C ARG A 240 20.62 0.16 12.54
N ARG A 241 21.48 0.16 11.52
CA ARG A 241 22.41 1.27 11.25
C ARG A 241 21.86 2.28 10.23
N ASP A 242 20.82 1.91 9.53
CA ASP A 242 20.14 2.63 8.47
C ASP A 242 19.19 3.75 8.97
N ASN A 243 18.79 3.70 10.24
CA ASN A 243 17.87 4.69 10.84
C ASN A 243 18.62 5.62 11.81
N ARG A 244 18.60 6.92 11.50
CA ARG A 244 19.16 7.96 12.37
C ARG A 244 18.17 8.49 13.38
N PHE A 245 16.89 8.58 13.03
CA PHE A 245 15.85 9.18 13.85
C PHE A 245 14.86 8.13 14.33
N TYR A 246 14.44 8.26 15.58
CA TYR A 246 13.43 7.44 16.21
C TYR A 246 12.35 8.32 16.84
N LEU A 247 11.09 7.91 16.70
CA LEU A 247 9.96 8.45 17.44
C LEU A 247 9.74 7.60 18.68
N VAL A 248 9.68 8.25 19.85
CA VAL A 248 9.30 7.63 21.11
C VAL A 248 7.97 8.24 21.52
N GLU A 249 6.89 7.48 21.44
CA GLU A 249 5.53 7.97 21.64
C GLU A 249 4.78 7.10 22.65
N GLU A 250 3.85 7.70 23.39
CA GLU A 250 2.93 6.91 24.19
C GLU A 250 2.10 5.97 23.29
N ARG A 251 1.86 4.76 23.77
CA ARG A 251 0.92 3.84 23.11
C ARG A 251 -0.50 4.22 23.52
N VAL A 252 -1.25 4.75 22.59
CA VAL A 252 -2.68 5.06 22.78
C VAL A 252 -3.52 3.85 22.41
N ALA A 253 -4.46 3.47 23.28
CA ALA A 253 -5.44 2.45 22.94
C ALA A 253 -6.34 2.96 21.82
N ALA A 254 -6.57 2.12 20.83
CA ALA A 254 -7.36 2.44 19.65
C ALA A 254 -8.49 1.44 19.46
N SER A 255 -9.71 1.94 19.22
CA SER A 255 -10.85 1.10 18.83
C SER A 255 -10.81 0.75 17.36
N VAL A 256 -10.35 1.68 16.52
CA VAL A 256 -10.26 1.55 15.06
C VAL A 256 -8.97 2.20 14.56
N SER A 257 -8.39 1.66 13.49
CA SER A 257 -7.21 2.21 12.80
C SER A 257 -7.59 2.63 11.37
N PRO A 258 -8.19 3.83 11.19
CA PRO A 258 -8.59 4.29 9.86
C PRO A 258 -7.40 4.65 8.99
N ASN A 259 -7.54 4.37 7.68
CA ASN A 259 -6.65 4.86 6.63
C ASN A 259 -7.46 5.71 5.64
N VAL A 260 -7.00 6.92 5.35
CA VAL A 260 -7.54 7.79 4.30
C VAL A 260 -6.66 7.67 3.07
N MET A 261 -7.26 7.30 1.93
CA MET A 261 -6.59 7.33 0.64
C MET A 261 -6.92 8.62 -0.09
N LEU A 262 -5.93 9.47 -0.33
CA LEU A 262 -6.05 10.68 -1.14
C LEU A 262 -5.53 10.46 -2.55
N HIS A 263 -6.15 11.15 -3.52
CA HIS A 263 -5.56 11.48 -4.81
C HIS A 263 -5.33 12.97 -4.90
N ILE A 264 -4.08 13.36 -5.13
CA ILE A 264 -3.59 14.73 -5.22
C ILE A 264 -3.21 14.99 -6.68
N PRO A 265 -4.14 15.47 -7.52
CA PRO A 265 -3.88 15.76 -8.92
C PRO A 265 -3.14 17.09 -9.10
N LEU A 266 -2.66 17.33 -10.32
CA LEU A 266 -2.16 18.65 -10.71
C LEU A 266 -3.30 19.69 -10.69
N PRO A 267 -3.04 20.94 -10.30
CA PRO A 267 -4.02 22.01 -10.45
C PRO A 267 -4.45 22.16 -11.93
N PRO A 268 -5.71 22.52 -12.20
CA PRO A 268 -6.71 23.00 -11.27
C PRO A 268 -7.61 21.93 -10.61
N GLU A 269 -7.36 20.65 -10.84
CA GLU A 269 -8.21 19.59 -10.30
C GLU A 269 -8.18 19.58 -8.75
N PRO A 270 -9.33 19.33 -8.10
CA PRO A 270 -9.38 19.26 -6.64
C PRO A 270 -8.73 17.99 -6.10
N ILE A 271 -8.14 18.08 -4.89
CA ILE A 271 -7.74 16.89 -4.12
C ILE A 271 -9.00 16.10 -3.78
N ARG A 272 -8.93 14.78 -3.93
CA ARG A 272 -10.06 13.88 -3.70
C ARG A 272 -9.73 12.87 -2.61
N CYS A 273 -10.62 12.66 -1.68
CA CYS A 273 -10.65 11.48 -0.84
C CYS A 273 -11.22 10.32 -1.67
N ILE A 274 -10.41 9.28 -1.88
CA ILE A 274 -10.83 8.06 -2.60
C ILE A 274 -11.67 7.16 -1.69
N GLY A 275 -11.38 7.20 -0.39
CA GLY A 275 -12.15 6.53 0.64
C GLY A 275 -11.41 6.45 1.97
N VAL A 276 -12.19 6.16 3.01
CA VAL A 276 -11.71 5.87 4.35
C VAL A 276 -11.98 4.40 4.63
N THR A 277 -10.95 3.64 5.00
CA THR A 277 -11.02 2.22 5.33
C THR A 277 -10.48 1.96 6.72
N ASP A 278 -10.90 0.89 7.36
CA ASP A 278 -10.28 0.43 8.61
C ASP A 278 -9.18 -0.58 8.29
N GLN A 279 -8.00 -0.37 8.84
CA GLN A 279 -6.91 -1.34 8.75
C GLN A 279 -7.19 -2.54 9.65
N VAL A 280 -6.96 -3.73 9.13
CA VAL A 280 -6.91 -4.96 9.92
C VAL A 280 -5.45 -5.20 10.28
N LEU A 281 -5.14 -5.07 11.56
CA LEU A 281 -3.80 -5.25 12.12
C LEU A 281 -3.75 -6.53 12.94
N ASP A 282 -2.57 -7.17 13.02
CA ASP A 282 -2.31 -8.24 14.00
C ASP A 282 -1.82 -7.66 15.35
N GLU A 283 -1.51 -8.54 16.30
CA GLU A 283 -1.04 -8.15 17.64
C GLU A 283 0.28 -7.36 17.61
N GLY A 284 1.10 -7.55 16.57
CA GLY A 284 2.33 -6.81 16.32
C GLY A 284 2.13 -5.50 15.55
N LEU A 285 0.89 -5.05 15.33
CA LEU A 285 0.52 -3.89 14.51
C LEU A 285 0.90 -4.04 13.03
N VAL A 286 1.11 -5.26 12.55
CA VAL A 286 1.39 -5.53 11.14
C VAL A 286 0.09 -5.55 10.35
N HIS A 287 0.05 -4.80 9.25
CA HIS A 287 -1.11 -4.72 8.37
C HIS A 287 -1.41 -6.05 7.68
N LYS A 288 -2.64 -6.54 7.82
CA LYS A 288 -3.14 -7.79 7.24
C LYS A 288 -4.25 -7.59 6.21
N GLY A 289 -4.83 -6.42 6.13
CA GLY A 289 -5.92 -6.11 5.21
C GLY A 289 -6.68 -4.85 5.58
N ASN A 290 -7.82 -4.64 4.90
CA ASN A 290 -8.65 -3.46 5.08
C ASN A 290 -10.14 -3.84 5.07
N ARG A 291 -10.96 -3.01 5.70
CA ARG A 291 -12.42 -3.07 5.67
C ARG A 291 -13.00 -1.75 5.16
N PHE A 292 -14.09 -1.83 4.43
CA PHE A 292 -14.89 -0.70 3.97
C PHE A 292 -16.39 -1.08 4.02
N PRO A 293 -17.26 -0.15 4.40
CA PRO A 293 -16.98 1.19 4.90
C PRO A 293 -16.23 1.17 6.23
N THR A 294 -15.64 2.32 6.57
CA THR A 294 -15.03 2.51 7.90
C THR A 294 -16.08 2.48 9.00
N THR A 295 -15.71 1.97 10.16
CA THR A 295 -16.53 1.97 11.38
C THR A 295 -16.20 3.13 12.31
N THR A 296 -15.20 3.96 11.96
CA THR A 296 -14.81 5.11 12.79
C THR A 296 -15.91 6.16 12.88
N ARG A 297 -16.14 6.65 14.08
CA ARG A 297 -17.05 7.77 14.34
C ARG A 297 -16.44 9.13 13.96
N CYS A 298 -15.14 9.13 13.68
CA CYS A 298 -14.37 10.35 13.38
C CYS A 298 -14.14 10.56 11.87
N ALA A 299 -14.82 9.84 10.98
CA ALA A 299 -14.55 9.83 9.54
C ALA A 299 -14.43 11.23 8.94
N ASP A 300 -15.41 12.13 9.18
CA ASP A 300 -15.41 13.50 8.66
C ASP A 300 -14.24 14.34 9.20
N ALA A 301 -13.85 14.14 10.46
CA ALA A 301 -12.73 14.87 11.06
C ALA A 301 -11.41 14.41 10.48
N ILE A 302 -11.23 13.10 10.34
CA ILE A 302 -10.06 12.44 9.74
C ILE A 302 -9.91 12.86 8.28
N GLU A 303 -10.99 12.87 7.50
CA GLU A 303 -10.96 13.31 6.10
C GLU A 303 -10.57 14.79 5.97
N ARG A 304 -11.14 15.67 6.81
CA ARG A 304 -10.75 17.10 6.83
C ARG A 304 -9.27 17.29 7.13
N ASP A 305 -8.73 16.56 8.11
CA ASP A 305 -7.32 16.66 8.48
C ASP A 305 -6.42 16.10 7.38
N ALA A 306 -6.79 14.98 6.76
CA ALA A 306 -6.09 14.43 5.61
C ALA A 306 -6.07 15.41 4.42
N LEU A 307 -7.20 16.06 4.11
CA LEU A 307 -7.28 17.07 3.04
C LEU A 307 -6.45 18.32 3.35
N ARG A 308 -6.33 18.73 4.63
CA ARG A 308 -5.43 19.84 5.04
C ARG A 308 -3.98 19.49 4.75
N LEU A 309 -3.55 18.31 5.15
CA LEU A 309 -2.20 17.80 4.86
C LEU A 309 -1.97 17.68 3.34
N GLY A 310 -2.93 17.12 2.61
CA GLY A 310 -2.88 17.00 1.15
C GLY A 310 -2.72 18.33 0.41
N ARG A 311 -3.30 19.44 0.92
CA ARG A 311 -3.10 20.78 0.34
C ARG A 311 -1.64 21.23 0.46
N VAL A 312 -1.05 21.09 1.64
CA VAL A 312 0.36 21.43 1.84
C VAL A 312 1.26 20.56 0.95
N MET A 313 0.99 19.25 0.89
CA MET A 313 1.73 18.34 0.00
C MET A 313 1.67 18.81 -1.45
N ARG A 314 0.47 19.17 -1.95
CA ARG A 314 0.29 19.68 -3.32
C ARG A 314 1.06 20.96 -3.57
N ASP A 315 1.01 21.90 -2.63
CA ASP A 315 1.69 23.20 -2.74
C ASP A 315 3.23 23.02 -2.76
N GLU A 316 3.74 21.95 -2.16
CA GLU A 316 5.14 21.51 -2.24
C GLU A 316 5.46 20.63 -3.45
N GLY A 317 4.51 20.46 -4.37
CA GLY A 317 4.71 19.77 -5.64
C GLY A 317 4.41 18.26 -5.59
N TYR A 318 3.80 17.75 -4.52
CA TYR A 318 3.30 16.38 -4.48
C TYR A 318 2.17 16.19 -5.48
N ARG A 319 2.14 15.04 -6.15
CA ARG A 319 1.03 14.58 -7.01
C ARG A 319 0.91 13.07 -6.92
N GLY A 320 -0.26 12.53 -7.26
CA GLY A 320 -0.56 11.10 -7.21
C GLY A 320 -1.23 10.70 -5.91
N PHE A 321 -1.09 9.45 -5.54
CA PHE A 321 -1.79 8.88 -4.38
C PHE A 321 -0.97 8.97 -3.09
N ALA A 322 -1.67 9.19 -1.96
CA ALA A 322 -1.10 9.15 -0.62
C ALA A 322 -2.07 8.48 0.35
N GLY A 323 -1.56 7.57 1.16
CA GLY A 323 -2.29 6.97 2.27
C GLY A 323 -1.93 7.64 3.59
N ILE A 324 -2.92 7.99 4.40
CA ILE A 324 -2.72 8.65 5.71
C ILE A 324 -3.40 7.81 6.77
N ASP A 325 -2.61 7.38 7.75
CA ASP A 325 -3.05 6.50 8.82
C ASP A 325 -3.41 7.31 10.08
N PHE A 326 -4.54 6.96 10.65
CA PHE A 326 -5.06 7.52 11.89
C PHE A 326 -5.42 6.40 12.87
N ILE A 327 -5.68 6.74 14.12
CA ILE A 327 -6.37 5.89 15.09
C ILE A 327 -7.55 6.65 15.68
N GLU A 328 -8.64 5.94 15.98
CA GLU A 328 -9.69 6.42 16.87
C GLU A 328 -9.34 6.00 18.29
N CYS A 329 -9.22 6.97 19.20
CA CYS A 329 -8.80 6.72 20.58
C CYS A 329 -9.91 6.09 21.41
N GLU A 330 -9.55 5.13 22.29
CA GLU A 330 -10.48 4.52 23.23
C GLU A 330 -9.81 4.36 24.63
N PRO A 331 -10.37 4.99 25.69
CA PRO A 331 -11.43 5.99 25.63
C PRO A 331 -10.98 7.27 24.94
N PRO A 332 -11.91 8.13 24.48
CA PRO A 332 -11.54 9.43 23.91
C PRO A 332 -10.73 10.23 24.90
N ARG A 333 -9.55 10.74 24.49
CA ARG A 333 -8.65 11.50 25.37
C ARG A 333 -9.22 12.84 25.82
N SER A 334 -10.03 13.46 24.95
CA SER A 334 -10.78 14.69 25.21
C SER A 334 -11.88 14.85 24.15
N SER A 335 -12.78 15.83 24.34
CA SER A 335 -13.77 16.19 23.33
C SER A 335 -13.13 16.70 22.03
N ARG A 336 -11.85 17.06 22.04
CA ARG A 336 -11.10 17.58 20.88
C ARG A 336 -10.14 16.55 20.25
N SER A 337 -9.85 15.43 20.91
CA SER A 337 -8.88 14.43 20.47
C SER A 337 -9.48 13.03 20.48
N GLN A 338 -10.49 12.81 19.64
CA GLN A 338 -11.07 11.48 19.47
C GLN A 338 -10.27 10.63 18.47
N HIS A 339 -9.42 11.24 17.64
CA HIS A 339 -8.54 10.59 16.70
C HIS A 339 -7.13 11.18 16.77
N LEU A 340 -6.12 10.42 16.34
CA LEU A 340 -4.75 10.87 16.20
C LEU A 340 -4.22 10.54 14.81
N PHE A 341 -3.45 11.47 14.24
CA PHE A 341 -2.60 11.21 13.08
C PHE A 341 -1.45 10.31 13.49
N ILE A 342 -1.16 9.28 12.69
CA ILE A 342 -0.11 8.29 12.97
C ILE A 342 1.02 8.34 11.94
N GLU A 343 0.68 8.21 10.64
CA GLU A 343 1.69 8.06 9.59
C GLU A 343 1.15 8.53 8.24
N LEU A 344 2.04 9.00 7.40
CA LEU A 344 1.78 9.27 5.99
C LEU A 344 2.58 8.28 5.14
N ASN A 345 1.91 7.67 4.19
CA ASN A 345 2.47 6.80 3.17
C ASN A 345 2.46 7.55 1.84
N PRO A 346 3.59 8.13 1.36
CA PRO A 346 3.64 8.96 0.15
C PRO A 346 3.62 8.08 -1.12
N ARG A 347 2.65 7.18 -1.21
CA ARG A 347 2.52 6.17 -2.26
C ARG A 347 1.15 5.52 -2.24
N VAL A 348 0.92 4.67 -3.22
CA VAL A 348 -0.14 3.67 -3.17
C VAL A 348 0.08 2.73 -1.96
N ASN A 349 -0.98 2.33 -1.30
CA ASN A 349 -0.94 1.39 -0.17
C ASN A 349 -1.94 0.24 -0.32
N GLY A 350 -2.05 -0.61 0.72
CA GLY A 350 -2.93 -1.78 0.69
C GLY A 350 -4.42 -1.48 0.54
N ALA A 351 -4.88 -0.29 0.98
CA ALA A 351 -6.27 0.13 0.87
C ALA A 351 -6.67 0.57 -0.55
N PHE A 352 -5.70 1.04 -1.33
CA PHE A 352 -5.94 1.57 -2.68
C PHE A 352 -6.56 0.53 -3.61
N TYR A 353 -6.02 -0.67 -3.64
CA TYR A 353 -6.46 -1.72 -4.57
C TYR A 353 -7.91 -2.14 -4.35
N PRO A 354 -8.35 -2.51 -3.13
CA PRO A 354 -9.76 -2.87 -2.92
C PRO A 354 -10.71 -1.68 -3.11
N LEU A 355 -10.33 -0.46 -2.74
CA LEU A 355 -11.15 0.75 -3.01
C LEU A 355 -11.33 0.98 -4.51
N SER A 356 -10.25 0.94 -5.28
CA SER A 356 -10.27 1.17 -6.73
C SER A 356 -10.99 0.03 -7.46
N THR A 357 -10.78 -1.22 -7.05
CA THR A 357 -11.47 -2.38 -7.61
C THR A 357 -12.97 -2.29 -7.39
N ARG A 358 -13.42 -1.97 -6.16
CA ARG A 358 -14.83 -1.78 -5.85
C ARG A 358 -15.45 -0.66 -6.69
N ALA A 359 -14.77 0.49 -6.79
CA ALA A 359 -15.25 1.61 -7.58
C ALA A 359 -15.41 1.23 -9.05
N ARG A 360 -14.41 0.54 -9.62
CA ARG A 360 -14.45 0.08 -11.01
C ARG A 360 -15.56 -0.95 -11.26
N LEU A 361 -15.69 -1.94 -10.38
CA LEU A 361 -16.76 -2.92 -10.51
C LEU A 361 -18.13 -2.25 -10.42
N ASN A 362 -18.33 -1.29 -9.51
CA ASN A 362 -19.58 -0.53 -9.44
C ASN A 362 -19.87 0.25 -10.71
N GLU A 363 -18.89 0.89 -11.34
CA GLU A 363 -19.10 1.52 -12.66
C GLU A 363 -19.57 0.52 -13.73
N MET A 364 -19.09 -0.72 -13.68
CA MET A 364 -19.50 -1.76 -14.59
C MET A 364 -20.89 -2.31 -14.25
N GLN A 365 -21.18 -2.49 -12.96
CA GLN A 365 -22.49 -2.91 -12.45
C GLN A 365 -23.58 -1.91 -12.82
N ASP A 366 -23.34 -0.61 -12.60
CA ASP A 366 -24.27 0.46 -12.94
C ASP A 366 -24.66 0.47 -14.43
N ARG A 367 -23.68 0.21 -15.32
CA ARG A 367 -23.95 0.12 -16.76
C ARG A 367 -24.81 -1.09 -17.14
N ARG A 368 -24.81 -2.13 -16.31
CA ARG A 368 -25.54 -3.39 -16.54
C ARG A 368 -26.82 -3.49 -15.73
N GLY A 369 -27.12 -2.51 -14.87
CA GLY A 369 -28.24 -2.54 -13.94
C GLY A 369 -28.13 -3.63 -12.87
N GLN A 370 -26.88 -3.98 -12.50
CA GLN A 370 -26.58 -5.02 -11.53
C GLN A 370 -26.45 -4.44 -10.11
N PRO A 371 -26.50 -5.28 -9.06
CA PRO A 371 -26.42 -4.81 -7.66
C PRO A 371 -25.14 -4.04 -7.34
N THR A 372 -25.26 -3.00 -6.52
CA THR A 372 -24.13 -2.17 -6.07
C THR A 372 -23.34 -2.84 -4.95
N ILE A 373 -22.01 -2.77 -5.06
CA ILE A 373 -21.08 -3.27 -4.03
C ILE A 373 -20.84 -2.14 -3.01
N ASN A 374 -21.38 -2.28 -1.80
CA ASN A 374 -21.28 -1.24 -0.77
C ASN A 374 -20.17 -1.52 0.23
N ALA A 375 -19.71 -2.76 0.34
CA ALA A 375 -18.72 -3.16 1.33
C ALA A 375 -17.65 -4.09 0.75
N PHE A 376 -16.50 -4.08 1.39
CA PHE A 376 -15.47 -5.10 1.19
C PHE A 376 -14.68 -5.39 2.47
N VAL A 377 -14.10 -6.59 2.49
CA VAL A 377 -13.03 -6.98 3.41
C VAL A 377 -11.90 -7.57 2.58
N SER A 378 -10.67 -7.07 2.75
CA SER A 378 -9.49 -7.66 2.12
C SER A 378 -8.57 -8.27 3.17
N ARG A 379 -7.99 -9.43 2.88
CA ARG A 379 -7.02 -10.12 3.76
C ARG A 379 -6.01 -10.94 2.96
N SER A 380 -4.85 -11.14 3.59
CA SER A 380 -3.93 -12.20 3.21
C SER A 380 -4.21 -13.42 4.10
N LEU A 381 -4.60 -14.52 3.47
CA LEU A 381 -5.03 -15.76 4.12
C LEU A 381 -3.95 -16.81 4.01
N PRO A 382 -3.50 -17.46 5.10
CA PRO A 382 -2.53 -18.54 5.04
C PRO A 382 -3.18 -19.81 4.44
N THR A 383 -2.40 -20.53 3.62
CA THR A 383 -2.81 -21.79 3.00
C THR A 383 -1.59 -22.68 2.77
N GLN A 384 -1.75 -23.90 2.28
CA GLN A 384 -0.67 -24.63 1.60
C GLN A 384 -0.44 -24.00 0.21
N PRO A 385 0.74 -24.23 -0.42
CA PRO A 385 0.93 -23.89 -1.83
C PRO A 385 -0.21 -24.44 -2.70
N ILE A 386 -0.77 -23.60 -3.56
CA ILE A 386 -1.94 -23.95 -4.37
C ILE A 386 -1.83 -23.22 -5.73
N SER A 387 -2.33 -23.82 -6.82
CA SER A 387 -2.51 -23.12 -8.10
C SER A 387 -3.82 -22.34 -8.11
N PHE A 388 -3.94 -21.34 -9.01
CA PHE A 388 -5.21 -20.62 -9.15
C PHE A 388 -6.33 -21.55 -9.62
N GLU A 389 -6.04 -22.50 -10.50
CA GLU A 389 -7.03 -23.47 -10.98
C GLU A 389 -7.60 -24.31 -9.83
N ALA A 390 -6.76 -24.86 -8.96
CA ALA A 390 -7.19 -25.65 -7.80
C ALA A 390 -7.99 -24.79 -6.80
N LEU A 391 -7.57 -23.55 -6.55
CA LEU A 391 -8.31 -22.59 -5.74
C LEU A 391 -9.69 -22.32 -6.33
N ALA A 392 -9.76 -21.99 -7.62
CA ALA A 392 -11.01 -21.69 -8.30
C ALA A 392 -11.97 -22.89 -8.32
N ALA A 393 -11.45 -24.10 -8.47
CA ALA A 393 -12.26 -25.32 -8.40
C ALA A 393 -12.91 -25.52 -7.02
N SER A 394 -12.12 -25.32 -5.94
CA SER A 394 -12.60 -25.52 -4.55
C SER A 394 -13.52 -24.42 -4.03
N THR A 395 -13.45 -23.21 -4.64
CA THR A 395 -14.18 -22.02 -4.17
C THR A 395 -15.12 -21.41 -5.20
N ARG A 396 -15.46 -22.15 -6.26
CA ARG A 396 -16.20 -21.66 -7.44
C ARG A 396 -17.45 -20.84 -7.09
N ASP A 397 -18.26 -21.35 -6.17
CA ASP A 397 -19.52 -20.74 -5.73
C ASP A 397 -19.32 -19.50 -4.85
N LEU A 398 -18.10 -19.27 -4.35
CA LEU A 398 -17.72 -18.13 -3.52
C LEU A 398 -16.98 -17.04 -4.31
N LEU A 399 -16.48 -17.34 -5.53
CA LEU A 399 -15.82 -16.34 -6.36
C LEU A 399 -16.80 -15.22 -6.74
N PHE A 400 -16.25 -14.03 -6.96
CA PHE A 400 -17.02 -12.85 -7.33
C PHE A 400 -17.82 -13.11 -8.62
N ASP A 401 -19.13 -12.83 -8.52
CA ASP A 401 -20.08 -12.96 -9.61
C ASP A 401 -20.74 -11.59 -9.86
N PRO A 402 -20.57 -11.02 -11.07
CA PRO A 402 -21.19 -9.74 -11.41
C PRO A 402 -22.71 -9.73 -11.33
N GLU A 403 -23.39 -10.85 -11.60
CA GLU A 403 -24.87 -10.92 -11.53
C GLU A 403 -25.36 -10.84 -10.08
N ARG A 404 -24.63 -11.43 -9.15
CA ARG A 404 -24.92 -11.34 -7.72
C ARG A 404 -24.45 -10.02 -7.10
N GLY A 405 -23.46 -9.36 -7.71
CA GLY A 405 -22.78 -8.21 -7.13
C GLY A 405 -21.99 -8.55 -5.86
N SER A 406 -21.68 -9.83 -5.64
CA SER A 406 -20.97 -10.28 -4.43
C SER A 406 -20.08 -11.48 -4.70
N GLY A 407 -19.12 -11.72 -3.80
CA GLY A 407 -18.17 -12.84 -3.83
C GLY A 407 -16.75 -12.45 -3.50
N VAL A 408 -15.84 -13.39 -3.60
CA VAL A 408 -14.42 -13.22 -3.29
C VAL A 408 -13.61 -13.12 -4.57
N LEU A 409 -12.77 -12.09 -4.65
CA LEU A 409 -11.84 -11.83 -5.74
C LEU A 409 -10.41 -12.01 -5.22
N PRO A 410 -9.71 -13.10 -5.55
CA PRO A 410 -8.26 -13.17 -5.39
C PRO A 410 -7.60 -12.10 -6.26
N TYR A 411 -6.55 -11.42 -5.77
CA TYR A 411 -6.01 -10.29 -6.54
C TYR A 411 -4.49 -10.25 -6.70
N LYS A 412 -3.81 -11.31 -6.28
CA LYS A 412 -2.43 -11.61 -6.67
C LYS A 412 -2.18 -13.09 -6.48
N THR A 413 -1.64 -13.75 -7.48
CA THR A 413 -1.41 -15.19 -7.47
C THR A 413 -0.02 -15.60 -7.04
N GLY A 414 0.95 -14.70 -7.16
CA GLY A 414 2.32 -15.01 -6.82
C GLY A 414 2.61 -15.31 -5.35
N GLY A 415 1.64 -15.06 -4.46
CA GLY A 415 1.70 -15.52 -3.07
C GLY A 415 1.31 -16.98 -2.88
N PHE A 416 0.68 -17.60 -3.88
CA PHE A 416 0.08 -18.94 -3.76
C PHE A 416 1.13 -20.03 -3.57
N GLU A 417 2.24 -19.97 -4.28
CA GLU A 417 3.36 -20.89 -4.12
C GLU A 417 4.04 -20.79 -2.74
N PHE A 418 3.90 -19.63 -2.07
CA PHE A 418 4.42 -19.39 -0.72
C PHE A 418 3.40 -19.67 0.39
N GLY A 419 2.23 -20.17 0.04
CA GLY A 419 1.18 -20.50 0.99
C GLY A 419 0.41 -19.29 1.50
N PHE A 420 0.15 -18.30 0.64
CA PHE A 420 -0.70 -17.15 0.94
C PHE A 420 -1.65 -16.84 -0.21
N VAL A 421 -2.92 -16.68 0.10
CA VAL A 421 -3.94 -16.15 -0.82
C VAL A 421 -4.33 -14.75 -0.35
N THR A 422 -4.11 -13.74 -1.18
CA THR A 422 -4.61 -12.39 -0.89
C THR A 422 -5.91 -12.19 -1.67
N ALA A 423 -6.98 -11.84 -0.96
CA ALA A 423 -8.32 -11.77 -1.52
C ALA A 423 -9.10 -10.54 -1.02
N ILE A 424 -10.04 -10.09 -1.85
CA ILE A 424 -11.02 -9.07 -1.53
C ILE A 424 -12.40 -9.75 -1.58
N SER A 425 -13.11 -9.77 -0.46
CA SER A 425 -14.52 -10.14 -0.41
C SER A 425 -15.36 -8.89 -0.63
N LEU A 426 -16.26 -8.92 -1.58
CA LEU A 426 -17.08 -7.81 -2.06
C LEU A 426 -18.56 -8.15 -1.85
N ALA A 427 -19.36 -7.23 -1.31
CA ALA A 427 -20.77 -7.49 -1.03
C ALA A 427 -21.61 -6.21 -0.86
N ALA A 428 -22.93 -6.39 -0.69
CA ALA A 428 -23.85 -5.31 -0.40
C ALA A 428 -23.73 -4.78 1.04
N SER A 429 -23.24 -5.62 1.99
CA SER A 429 -23.03 -5.22 3.39
C SER A 429 -21.72 -5.73 3.97
N PRO A 430 -21.20 -5.08 5.03
CA PRO A 430 -19.98 -5.52 5.73
C PRO A 430 -20.09 -6.94 6.30
N GLU A 431 -21.24 -7.30 6.85
CA GLU A 431 -21.50 -8.62 7.45
C GLU A 431 -21.45 -9.71 6.37
N GLU A 432 -22.02 -9.45 5.21
CA GLU A 432 -21.97 -10.36 4.08
C GLU A 432 -20.54 -10.51 3.56
N ALA A 433 -19.79 -9.42 3.43
CA ALA A 433 -18.40 -9.45 3.00
C ALA A 433 -17.53 -10.29 3.96
N GLU A 434 -17.70 -10.13 5.28
CA GLU A 434 -16.96 -10.92 6.27
C GLU A 434 -17.36 -12.39 6.20
N ARG A 435 -18.66 -12.70 6.12
CA ARG A 435 -19.17 -14.08 6.00
C ARG A 435 -18.60 -14.80 4.76
N LEU A 436 -18.61 -14.12 3.61
CA LEU A 436 -18.05 -14.68 2.38
C LEU A 436 -16.54 -14.93 2.49
N LEU A 437 -15.79 -14.01 3.11
CA LEU A 437 -14.36 -14.20 3.32
C LEU A 437 -14.06 -15.37 4.25
N LEU A 438 -14.80 -15.53 5.34
CA LEU A 438 -14.66 -16.65 6.27
C LEU A 438 -15.00 -17.98 5.58
N ALA A 439 -16.10 -18.03 4.81
CA ALA A 439 -16.44 -19.20 4.03
C ALA A 439 -15.37 -19.56 3.00
N PHE A 440 -14.78 -18.56 2.33
CA PHE A 440 -13.68 -18.77 1.40
C PHE A 440 -12.44 -19.29 2.12
N ALA A 441 -12.06 -18.68 3.25
CA ALA A 441 -10.90 -19.10 4.05
C ALA A 441 -11.05 -20.56 4.56
N SER A 442 -12.25 -20.98 4.93
CA SER A 442 -12.51 -22.36 5.40
C SER A 442 -12.30 -23.43 4.33
N ARG A 443 -12.31 -23.06 3.06
CA ARG A 443 -12.06 -23.98 1.92
C ARG A 443 -10.60 -24.03 1.48
N LEU A 444 -9.75 -23.14 2.02
CA LEU A 444 -8.33 -23.17 1.72
C LEU A 444 -7.68 -24.38 2.43
N PRO A 445 -6.74 -25.07 1.75
CA PRO A 445 -5.96 -26.12 2.40
C PRO A 445 -5.24 -25.60 3.63
N ALA A 446 -5.50 -26.20 4.79
CA ALA A 446 -4.89 -25.77 6.04
C ALA A 446 -3.36 -25.88 5.97
N ARG A 447 -2.65 -24.82 6.37
CA ARG A 447 -1.18 -24.86 6.48
C ARG A 447 -0.80 -25.91 7.52
N ARG A 448 -0.02 -26.91 7.13
CA ARG A 448 0.53 -27.86 8.11
C ARG A 448 1.40 -27.07 9.09
N ALA A 449 1.20 -27.27 10.40
CA ALA A 449 2.16 -26.79 11.37
C ALA A 449 3.54 -27.32 10.96
N LEU A 450 4.51 -26.42 10.81
CA LEU A 450 5.90 -26.83 10.67
C LEU A 450 6.27 -27.48 12.01
N GLU A 451 6.48 -28.81 12.02
CA GLU A 451 7.03 -29.56 13.14
C GLU A 451 8.45 -29.11 13.43
#